data_ea3f485fc0305593780bade9673e03ef
#
_entry.id   ea3f485fc0305593780bade9673e03ef
#
_cell.length_a   1.000
_cell.length_b   1.000
_cell.length_c   1.000
_cell.angle_alpha   90.00
_cell.angle_beta   90.00
_cell.angle_gamma   90.00
#
_symmetry.space_group_name_H-M   'P 1'
#
loop_
_entity.id
_entity.type
_entity.pdbx_description
1 polymer ?
#
loop_
_entity_poly.entity_id
_entity_poly.type
_entity_poly.pdbx_seq_one_letter_code
_entity_poly.pdbx_strand_id
1 'polypeptide(L)'
;MALFFYKEKNKDIRAAAYLRLSIEDGDKAESNSIGNQRELIRDFAAERPGLHLVEEYADDGYTGTNFERPGFKRMMEDIKSGKINCIIVKDLSRLGRNYIEMGKYLEQIFPMMGIRFIAINDNYDNANTESSDSDSIVVPFKNLLNDSYCRDISIKVRSQLDMKRRKGEFIGGYAIYGYCKDERNKNRLVVDEYAADIVRSIYRRKLEGMSAQAIAEQLNSENVLAPSEYKRLCGLNYHSGFKAGTHAKWQAIQVLRILKNEVYTGTMVQGRRQKINYKIKKIRDVEESGWIRVPNMHEAIIPQKLFDTVQEVLKLDTCASKGQQAVNLFSGIVRCGGCGQNMVRRTVSKNGKKYIYLHCVTNHNGLGCSSHLISESKLAEVVLAALQGKVQQISGLEHRLDEINEIPKNERRLKSVEEHLKILEQEEQKYQTLRRQLYEDMSSGIVSKEEYKEFSHSFNEKVETIRKAKAEMNRQRDCLNNLDVKHLPWIEDFKSYQNLTSLNRRVLVELVESITVYDKEHIHIQYRFDQEIRNVLEYCSSVPAAETEESAV
;
A
#
# COMPACT_ATOMS: atom_id res chain seq x y z
N MET A 1 -29.19 -50.98 12.61
CA MET A 1 -30.47 -50.37 13.10
C MET A 1 -30.98 -49.21 12.25
N ALA A 2 -30.34 -48.86 11.12
CA ALA A 2 -30.76 -47.75 10.21
C ALA A 2 -31.55 -48.21 8.98
N LEU A 3 -31.82 -49.51 8.83
CA LEU A 3 -32.48 -50.10 7.65
C LEU A 3 -33.99 -50.25 7.77
N PHE A 4 -34.63 -49.75 8.86
CA PHE A 4 -36.04 -49.99 9.13
C PHE A 4 -37.00 -48.88 8.74
N PHE A 5 -36.55 -47.71 8.29
CA PHE A 5 -37.45 -46.55 8.10
C PHE A 5 -37.90 -46.31 6.65
N TYR A 6 -37.44 -47.05 5.64
CA TYR A 6 -37.79 -46.79 4.24
C TYR A 6 -38.80 -47.79 3.61
N LYS A 7 -39.40 -48.63 4.42
CA LYS A 7 -40.35 -49.67 3.90
C LYS A 7 -41.80 -49.35 4.23
N GLU A 8 -42.25 -48.11 4.08
CA GLU A 8 -43.70 -47.81 3.99
C GLU A 8 -43.99 -47.25 2.58
N LYS A 9 -44.48 -48.09 1.68
CA LYS A 9 -45.14 -47.74 0.43
C LYS A 9 -46.36 -46.88 0.79
N ASN A 10 -46.48 -45.67 0.13
CA ASN A 10 -47.55 -44.69 0.19
C ASN A 10 -47.51 -43.70 1.37
N LYS A 11 -46.42 -42.93 1.52
CA LYS A 11 -46.53 -41.63 2.14
C LYS A 11 -46.49 -40.54 1.08
N ASP A 12 -47.45 -39.61 1.20
CA ASP A 12 -47.53 -38.38 0.36
C ASP A 12 -46.20 -37.63 0.42
N ILE A 13 -45.46 -37.57 -0.70
CA ILE A 13 -44.15 -36.96 -0.78
C ILE A 13 -44.30 -35.46 -0.98
N ARG A 14 -44.15 -34.71 0.09
CA ARG A 14 -44.19 -33.26 0.10
C ARG A 14 -42.81 -32.71 -0.24
N ALA A 15 -42.63 -32.39 -1.51
CA ALA A 15 -41.38 -31.99 -2.06
C ALA A 15 -41.20 -30.46 -2.05
N ALA A 16 -39.98 -30.00 -1.87
CA ALA A 16 -39.59 -28.62 -2.06
C ALA A 16 -38.53 -28.49 -3.16
N ALA A 17 -38.69 -27.49 -4.00
CA ALA A 17 -37.69 -27.11 -4.97
C ALA A 17 -36.65 -26.19 -4.30
N TYR A 18 -35.38 -26.52 -4.39
CA TYR A 18 -34.30 -25.62 -3.97
C TYR A 18 -33.50 -25.12 -5.18
N LEU A 19 -33.49 -23.80 -5.37
CA LEU A 19 -32.94 -23.10 -6.50
C LEU A 19 -31.78 -22.20 -6.05
N ARG A 20 -30.66 -22.17 -6.79
CA ARG A 20 -29.53 -21.30 -6.46
C ARG A 20 -28.83 -20.77 -7.70
N LEU A 21 -28.55 -19.46 -7.69
CA LEU A 21 -27.72 -18.79 -8.66
C LEU A 21 -26.58 -18.06 -7.96
N SER A 22 -25.35 -18.09 -8.50
CA SER A 22 -24.24 -17.31 -7.96
C SER A 22 -24.11 -15.98 -8.73
N ILE A 23 -23.62 -14.93 -8.06
CA ILE A 23 -23.36 -13.60 -8.66
C ILE A 23 -22.40 -13.69 -9.87
N GLU A 24 -21.59 -14.74 -9.95
CA GLU A 24 -20.60 -14.95 -11.01
C GLU A 24 -21.23 -15.42 -12.33
N ASP A 25 -22.46 -15.88 -12.32
CA ASP A 25 -23.15 -16.44 -13.49
C ASP A 25 -23.87 -15.37 -14.35
N GLY A 26 -23.56 -14.08 -14.16
CA GLY A 26 -23.75 -13.08 -15.19
C GLY A 26 -24.81 -12.02 -15.00
N ASP A 27 -24.54 -10.89 -15.58
CA ASP A 27 -25.36 -9.73 -15.79
C ASP A 27 -26.71 -10.08 -16.46
N LYS A 28 -27.83 -9.62 -15.89
CA LYS A 28 -29.15 -9.43 -16.53
C LYS A 28 -29.96 -10.65 -17.00
N ALA A 29 -29.44 -11.86 -16.93
CA ALA A 29 -30.22 -13.07 -17.30
C ALA A 29 -30.79 -13.80 -16.06
N GLU A 30 -31.03 -13.08 -14.98
CA GLU A 30 -31.47 -13.59 -13.69
C GLU A 30 -32.77 -14.41 -13.76
N SER A 31 -33.70 -13.95 -14.54
CA SER A 31 -35.00 -14.62 -14.69
C SER A 31 -34.90 -15.97 -15.42
N ASN A 32 -34.01 -16.10 -16.39
CA ASN A 32 -33.98 -17.31 -17.23
C ASN A 32 -33.29 -18.49 -16.51
N SER A 33 -32.22 -18.30 -15.76
CA SER A 33 -31.51 -19.43 -15.14
C SER A 33 -32.23 -20.01 -13.91
N ILE A 34 -32.82 -19.21 -13.04
CA ILE A 34 -33.67 -19.67 -11.93
C ILE A 34 -35.00 -20.17 -12.49
N GLY A 35 -35.58 -19.47 -13.51
CA GLY A 35 -36.77 -19.90 -14.24
C GLY A 35 -36.62 -21.29 -14.83
N ASN A 36 -35.54 -21.55 -15.55
CA ASN A 36 -35.24 -22.85 -16.15
C ASN A 36 -35.03 -23.96 -15.10
N GLN A 37 -34.44 -23.65 -13.93
CA GLN A 37 -34.32 -24.63 -12.82
C GLN A 37 -35.73 -24.97 -12.26
N ARG A 38 -36.57 -23.95 -12.09
CA ARG A 38 -37.95 -24.10 -11.61
C ARG A 38 -38.79 -24.94 -12.53
N GLU A 39 -38.75 -24.65 -13.82
CA GLU A 39 -39.48 -25.38 -14.85
C GLU A 39 -39.06 -26.86 -14.89
N LEU A 40 -37.75 -27.12 -14.94
CA LEU A 40 -37.21 -28.49 -14.89
C LEU A 40 -37.70 -29.29 -13.67
N ILE A 41 -37.71 -28.67 -12.49
CA ILE A 41 -38.13 -29.36 -11.26
C ILE A 41 -39.65 -29.57 -11.25
N ARG A 42 -40.46 -28.64 -11.78
CA ARG A 42 -41.90 -28.79 -11.89
C ARG A 42 -42.29 -29.90 -12.87
N ASP A 43 -41.65 -29.94 -14.01
CA ASP A 43 -41.86 -31.00 -15.04
C ASP A 43 -41.51 -32.37 -14.45
N PHE A 44 -40.34 -32.47 -13.77
CA PHE A 44 -39.91 -33.68 -13.11
C PHE A 44 -40.91 -34.15 -12.03
N ALA A 45 -41.47 -33.22 -11.26
CA ALA A 45 -42.46 -33.53 -10.22
C ALA A 45 -43.81 -33.95 -10.83
N ALA A 46 -44.26 -33.30 -11.93
CA ALA A 46 -45.51 -33.62 -12.62
C ALA A 46 -45.50 -35.03 -13.24
N GLU A 47 -44.36 -35.52 -13.71
CA GLU A 47 -44.21 -36.84 -14.27
C GLU A 47 -44.25 -37.99 -13.25
N ARG A 48 -44.19 -37.69 -11.93
CA ARG A 48 -44.09 -38.68 -10.84
C ARG A 48 -45.31 -38.68 -9.92
N PRO A 49 -46.21 -39.66 -10.03
CA PRO A 49 -47.39 -39.79 -9.18
C PRO A 49 -46.97 -39.91 -7.71
N GLY A 50 -47.61 -39.12 -6.84
CA GLY A 50 -47.34 -39.12 -5.39
C GLY A 50 -46.24 -38.17 -4.94
N LEU A 51 -45.63 -37.37 -5.83
CA LEU A 51 -44.68 -36.34 -5.51
C LEU A 51 -45.35 -34.97 -5.68
N HIS A 52 -45.63 -34.30 -4.55
CA HIS A 52 -46.31 -33.02 -4.52
C HIS A 52 -45.34 -31.89 -4.19
N LEU A 53 -45.13 -30.96 -5.12
CA LEU A 53 -44.30 -29.78 -4.88
C LEU A 53 -45.10 -28.78 -4.04
N VAL A 54 -44.71 -28.59 -2.76
CA VAL A 54 -45.42 -27.76 -1.78
C VAL A 54 -44.76 -26.42 -1.54
N GLU A 55 -43.45 -26.28 -1.77
CA GLU A 55 -42.74 -25.03 -1.53
C GLU A 55 -41.52 -24.87 -2.45
N GLU A 56 -41.11 -23.61 -2.66
CA GLU A 56 -39.91 -23.27 -3.42
C GLU A 56 -39.00 -22.36 -2.57
N TYR A 57 -37.71 -22.67 -2.55
CA TYR A 57 -36.68 -21.88 -1.89
C TYR A 57 -35.65 -21.43 -2.90
N ALA A 58 -35.41 -20.12 -2.97
CA ALA A 58 -34.45 -19.55 -3.88
C ALA A 58 -33.39 -18.74 -3.12
N ASP A 59 -32.12 -18.98 -3.43
CA ASP A 59 -30.97 -18.21 -2.95
C ASP A 59 -30.24 -17.64 -4.17
N ASP A 60 -30.64 -16.42 -4.55
CA ASP A 60 -30.04 -15.68 -5.62
C ASP A 60 -28.85 -14.83 -5.16
N GLY A 61 -27.77 -14.82 -5.92
CA GLY A 61 -26.55 -14.10 -5.56
C GLY A 61 -25.71 -14.74 -4.45
N TYR A 62 -26.03 -15.94 -4.01
CA TYR A 62 -25.28 -16.65 -2.96
C TYR A 62 -24.34 -17.69 -3.52
N THR A 63 -23.07 -17.70 -3.00
CA THR A 63 -22.08 -18.69 -3.38
C THR A 63 -22.42 -20.08 -2.82
N GLY A 64 -22.06 -21.15 -3.55
CA GLY A 64 -22.24 -22.53 -3.09
C GLY A 64 -21.25 -23.00 -2.00
N THR A 65 -20.37 -22.13 -1.49
CA THR A 65 -19.26 -22.52 -0.61
C THR A 65 -19.62 -22.62 0.87
N ASN A 66 -20.79 -22.13 1.29
CA ASN A 66 -21.32 -22.27 2.64
C ASN A 66 -22.84 -22.47 2.62
N PHE A 67 -23.40 -22.91 3.75
CA PHE A 67 -24.84 -23.13 3.96
C PHE A 67 -25.53 -22.03 4.76
N GLU A 68 -24.88 -20.90 4.99
CA GLU A 68 -25.42 -19.71 5.66
C GLU A 68 -26.26 -18.84 4.71
N ARG A 69 -27.26 -19.46 4.06
CA ARG A 69 -28.13 -18.84 3.05
C ARG A 69 -29.56 -18.75 3.58
N PRO A 70 -30.26 -17.62 3.35
CA PRO A 70 -31.61 -17.41 3.87
C PRO A 70 -32.63 -18.46 3.38
N GLY A 71 -32.62 -18.78 2.08
CA GLY A 71 -33.51 -19.79 1.50
C GLY A 71 -33.23 -21.18 2.05
N PHE A 72 -31.94 -21.56 2.17
CA PHE A 72 -31.54 -22.83 2.73
C PHE A 72 -31.95 -22.95 4.22
N LYS A 73 -31.77 -21.90 5.03
CA LYS A 73 -32.18 -21.90 6.45
C LYS A 73 -33.68 -22.07 6.59
N ARG A 74 -34.50 -21.34 5.83
CA ARG A 74 -35.96 -21.50 5.84
C ARG A 74 -36.38 -22.92 5.44
N MET A 75 -35.74 -23.48 4.40
CA MET A 75 -35.98 -24.86 4.00
C MET A 75 -35.69 -25.83 5.16
N MET A 76 -34.58 -25.67 5.88
CA MET A 76 -34.21 -26.52 7.01
C MET A 76 -35.17 -26.36 8.21
N GLU A 77 -35.76 -25.19 8.42
CA GLU A 77 -36.81 -24.94 9.44
C GLU A 77 -38.11 -25.66 9.04
N ASP A 78 -38.52 -25.58 7.78
CA ASP A 78 -39.71 -26.26 7.27
C ASP A 78 -39.54 -27.79 7.25
N ILE A 79 -38.33 -28.30 7.06
CA ILE A 79 -37.98 -29.71 7.26
C ILE A 79 -38.17 -30.11 8.73
N LYS A 80 -37.64 -29.34 9.67
CA LYS A 80 -37.78 -29.61 11.12
C LYS A 80 -39.21 -29.59 11.60
N SER A 81 -40.03 -28.70 11.04
CA SER A 81 -41.45 -28.63 11.32
C SER A 81 -42.28 -29.77 10.68
N GLY A 82 -41.65 -30.57 9.82
CA GLY A 82 -42.32 -31.67 9.12
C GLY A 82 -43.21 -31.20 7.97
N LYS A 83 -43.09 -29.94 7.51
CA LYS A 83 -43.84 -29.40 6.36
C LYS A 83 -43.43 -30.06 5.04
N ILE A 84 -42.13 -30.32 4.87
CA ILE A 84 -41.51 -30.99 3.71
C ILE A 84 -40.74 -32.22 4.13
N ASN A 85 -40.74 -33.26 3.29
CA ASN A 85 -39.99 -34.51 3.49
C ASN A 85 -39.16 -34.92 2.28
N CYS A 86 -39.14 -34.09 1.22
CA CYS A 86 -38.36 -34.30 0.02
C CYS A 86 -37.77 -32.96 -0.45
N ILE A 87 -36.51 -33.00 -0.91
CA ILE A 87 -35.82 -31.86 -1.52
C ILE A 87 -35.47 -32.24 -2.96
N ILE A 88 -35.76 -31.36 -3.92
CA ILE A 88 -35.41 -31.56 -5.31
C ILE A 88 -34.52 -30.40 -5.76
N VAL A 89 -33.39 -30.72 -6.38
CA VAL A 89 -32.47 -29.77 -6.99
C VAL A 89 -32.20 -30.16 -8.44
N LYS A 90 -31.80 -29.20 -9.26
CA LYS A 90 -31.37 -29.48 -10.63
C LYS A 90 -30.15 -30.40 -10.67
N ASP A 91 -29.12 -30.03 -9.91
CA ASP A 91 -27.85 -30.76 -9.76
C ASP A 91 -27.26 -30.57 -8.37
N LEU A 92 -26.32 -31.43 -7.95
CA LEU A 92 -25.67 -31.38 -6.63
C LEU A 92 -24.98 -30.04 -6.36
N SER A 93 -24.49 -29.36 -7.39
CA SER A 93 -23.82 -28.08 -7.24
C SER A 93 -24.77 -26.96 -6.74
N ARG A 94 -26.08 -27.13 -6.93
CA ARG A 94 -27.10 -26.19 -6.40
C ARG A 94 -27.24 -26.31 -4.90
N LEU A 95 -27.12 -27.52 -4.34
CA LEU A 95 -27.11 -27.69 -2.89
C LEU A 95 -25.85 -27.07 -2.28
N GLY A 96 -24.66 -27.38 -2.81
CA GLY A 96 -23.42 -26.82 -2.32
C GLY A 96 -22.20 -27.22 -3.16
N ARG A 97 -21.09 -26.48 -2.97
CA ARG A 97 -19.77 -26.77 -3.60
C ARG A 97 -18.72 -27.19 -2.58
N ASN A 98 -19.04 -27.16 -1.29
CA ASN A 98 -18.17 -27.64 -0.24
C ASN A 98 -18.47 -29.14 0.02
N TYR A 99 -17.59 -30.02 -0.43
CA TYR A 99 -17.81 -31.46 -0.36
C TYR A 99 -17.97 -32.01 1.06
N ILE A 100 -17.29 -31.40 2.05
CA ILE A 100 -17.35 -31.83 3.46
C ILE A 100 -18.73 -31.54 4.03
N GLU A 101 -19.22 -30.31 3.90
CA GLU A 101 -20.52 -29.91 4.39
C GLU A 101 -21.65 -30.61 3.62
N MET A 102 -21.53 -30.69 2.29
CA MET A 102 -22.54 -31.35 1.46
C MET A 102 -22.59 -32.85 1.77
N GLY A 103 -21.46 -33.54 1.92
CA GLY A 103 -21.42 -34.93 2.36
C GLY A 103 -22.11 -35.14 3.72
N LYS A 104 -21.88 -34.23 4.67
CA LYS A 104 -22.56 -34.27 5.96
C LYS A 104 -24.08 -34.16 5.84
N TYR A 105 -24.60 -33.31 4.94
CA TYR A 105 -26.04 -33.22 4.70
C TYR A 105 -26.58 -34.46 4.01
N LEU A 106 -25.92 -34.95 2.96
CA LEU A 106 -26.41 -36.07 2.16
C LEU A 106 -26.29 -37.42 2.89
N GLU A 107 -25.19 -37.64 3.62
CA GLU A 107 -24.88 -38.94 4.25
C GLU A 107 -25.36 -39.05 5.71
N GLN A 108 -25.50 -37.90 6.40
CA GLN A 108 -25.87 -37.90 7.83
C GLN A 108 -27.17 -37.18 8.09
N ILE A 109 -27.28 -35.88 7.79
CA ILE A 109 -28.39 -35.04 8.27
C ILE A 109 -29.70 -35.42 7.57
N PHE A 110 -29.77 -35.49 6.25
CA PHE A 110 -30.98 -35.83 5.53
C PHE A 110 -31.47 -37.26 5.84
N PRO A 111 -30.59 -38.30 5.85
CA PRO A 111 -31.01 -39.64 6.27
C PRO A 111 -31.48 -39.69 7.72
N MET A 112 -30.82 -39.01 8.66
CA MET A 112 -31.26 -38.95 10.07
C MET A 112 -32.64 -38.30 10.23
N MET A 113 -32.94 -37.31 9.39
CA MET A 113 -34.24 -36.60 9.39
C MET A 113 -35.30 -37.29 8.52
N GLY A 114 -34.98 -38.39 7.85
CA GLY A 114 -35.89 -39.11 6.95
C GLY A 114 -36.26 -38.32 5.70
N ILE A 115 -35.35 -37.43 5.23
CA ILE A 115 -35.57 -36.58 4.07
C ILE A 115 -35.06 -37.27 2.81
N ARG A 116 -35.94 -37.37 1.81
CA ARG A 116 -35.57 -37.78 0.47
C ARG A 116 -34.90 -36.62 -0.26
N PHE A 117 -33.77 -36.87 -0.89
CA PHE A 117 -33.04 -35.86 -1.67
C PHE A 117 -32.84 -36.34 -3.11
N ILE A 118 -33.26 -35.52 -4.08
CA ILE A 118 -33.21 -35.83 -5.51
C ILE A 118 -32.41 -34.73 -6.22
N ALA A 119 -31.38 -35.11 -6.99
CA ALA A 119 -30.66 -34.24 -7.93
C ALA A 119 -30.87 -34.76 -9.36
N ILE A 120 -31.67 -34.01 -10.17
CA ILE A 120 -32.22 -34.50 -11.45
C ILE A 120 -31.09 -34.81 -12.42
N ASN A 121 -30.25 -33.84 -12.74
CA ASN A 121 -29.19 -34.01 -13.74
C ASN A 121 -28.06 -34.95 -13.31
N ASP A 122 -27.92 -35.20 -12.00
CA ASP A 122 -26.94 -36.12 -11.47
C ASP A 122 -27.49 -37.54 -11.30
N ASN A 123 -28.79 -37.76 -11.65
CA ASN A 123 -29.50 -39.02 -11.44
C ASN A 123 -29.38 -39.56 -9.99
N TYR A 124 -29.30 -38.66 -9.02
CA TYR A 124 -29.11 -39.01 -7.63
C TYR A 124 -30.42 -38.96 -6.86
N ASP A 125 -30.75 -40.06 -6.16
CA ASP A 125 -31.91 -40.17 -5.28
C ASP A 125 -31.54 -41.05 -4.10
N ASN A 126 -31.46 -40.49 -2.91
CA ASN A 126 -31.07 -41.21 -1.71
C ASN A 126 -32.09 -42.26 -1.22
N ALA A 127 -33.28 -42.31 -1.85
CA ALA A 127 -34.30 -43.35 -1.56
C ALA A 127 -34.20 -44.57 -2.47
N ASN A 128 -33.48 -44.52 -3.57
CA ASN A 128 -33.26 -45.65 -4.47
C ASN A 128 -32.16 -46.61 -3.88
N THR A 129 -32.59 -47.62 -3.16
CA THR A 129 -31.73 -48.64 -2.58
C THR A 129 -31.18 -49.63 -3.60
N GLU A 130 -31.64 -49.60 -4.86
CA GLU A 130 -31.18 -50.51 -5.92
C GLU A 130 -29.94 -50.04 -6.70
N SER A 131 -29.59 -48.76 -6.59
CA SER A 131 -28.32 -48.24 -7.11
C SER A 131 -27.21 -48.47 -6.06
N SER A 132 -26.83 -49.73 -5.92
CA SER A 132 -25.77 -50.29 -5.11
C SER A 132 -24.44 -49.54 -5.22
N ASP A 133 -23.60 -49.68 -4.24
CA ASP A 133 -22.14 -49.43 -4.10
C ASP A 133 -21.43 -48.46 -5.05
N SER A 134 -21.82 -48.39 -6.32
CA SER A 134 -21.27 -47.43 -7.29
C SER A 134 -21.69 -45.96 -7.02
N ASP A 135 -22.92 -45.70 -6.58
CA ASP A 135 -23.41 -44.33 -6.33
C ASP A 135 -22.83 -43.77 -5.03
N SER A 136 -22.48 -44.60 -4.08
CA SER A 136 -21.80 -44.19 -2.85
C SER A 136 -20.42 -43.63 -3.10
N ILE A 137 -19.76 -44.01 -4.20
CA ILE A 137 -18.43 -43.52 -4.60
C ILE A 137 -18.55 -42.33 -5.59
N VAL A 138 -19.55 -42.37 -6.50
CA VAL A 138 -19.71 -41.35 -7.56
C VAL A 138 -20.01 -39.97 -6.98
N VAL A 139 -20.85 -39.88 -5.96
CA VAL A 139 -21.23 -38.59 -5.36
C VAL A 139 -20.06 -37.89 -4.65
N PRO A 140 -19.32 -38.53 -3.75
CA PRO A 140 -18.08 -37.98 -3.18
C PRO A 140 -17.07 -37.58 -4.27
N PHE A 141 -16.92 -38.37 -5.31
CA PHE A 141 -16.00 -38.09 -6.41
C PHE A 141 -16.42 -36.86 -7.23
N LYS A 142 -17.71 -36.73 -7.60
CA LYS A 142 -18.23 -35.53 -8.26
C LYS A 142 -18.05 -34.28 -7.39
N ASN A 143 -18.28 -34.39 -6.10
CA ASN A 143 -18.09 -33.28 -5.15
C ASN A 143 -16.62 -32.88 -5.03
N LEU A 144 -15.70 -33.83 -5.02
CA LEU A 144 -14.25 -33.59 -5.01
C LEU A 144 -13.80 -32.89 -6.30
N LEU A 145 -14.33 -33.34 -7.46
CA LEU A 145 -14.05 -32.69 -8.74
C LEU A 145 -14.54 -31.23 -8.77
N ASN A 146 -15.76 -30.96 -8.28
CA ASN A 146 -16.31 -29.62 -8.20
C ASN A 146 -15.48 -28.70 -7.29
N ASP A 147 -15.02 -29.19 -6.14
CA ASP A 147 -14.15 -28.45 -5.23
C ASP A 147 -12.78 -28.16 -5.87
N SER A 148 -12.20 -29.18 -6.54
CA SER A 148 -10.95 -29.05 -7.28
C SER A 148 -11.06 -28.00 -8.41
N TYR A 149 -12.18 -27.99 -9.16
CA TYR A 149 -12.45 -27.01 -10.20
C TYR A 149 -12.54 -25.58 -9.64
N CYS A 150 -13.27 -25.39 -8.53
CA CYS A 150 -13.33 -24.10 -7.86
C CYS A 150 -11.95 -23.62 -7.37
N ARG A 151 -11.12 -24.54 -6.87
CA ARG A 151 -9.74 -24.26 -6.47
C ARG A 151 -8.88 -23.82 -7.64
N ASP A 152 -8.97 -24.55 -8.77
CA ASP A 152 -8.21 -24.25 -9.98
C ASP A 152 -8.57 -22.87 -10.57
N ILE A 153 -9.85 -22.57 -10.68
CA ILE A 153 -10.32 -21.23 -11.08
C ILE A 153 -9.77 -20.16 -10.14
N SER A 154 -9.85 -20.39 -8.82
CA SER A 154 -9.34 -19.44 -7.85
C SER A 154 -7.83 -19.18 -7.99
N ILE A 155 -7.04 -20.21 -8.31
CA ILE A 155 -5.60 -20.10 -8.57
C ILE A 155 -5.37 -19.28 -9.85
N LYS A 156 -6.05 -19.62 -10.94
CA LYS A 156 -5.94 -18.93 -12.24
C LYS A 156 -6.29 -17.45 -12.15
N VAL A 157 -7.41 -17.12 -11.50
CA VAL A 157 -7.85 -15.72 -11.30
C VAL A 157 -6.82 -14.95 -10.46
N ARG A 158 -6.30 -15.55 -9.37
CA ARG A 158 -5.26 -14.90 -8.55
C ARG A 158 -3.98 -14.65 -9.35
N SER A 159 -3.54 -15.64 -10.11
CA SER A 159 -2.34 -15.50 -10.97
C SER A 159 -2.51 -14.39 -11.99
N GLN A 160 -3.67 -14.31 -12.66
CA GLN A 160 -3.96 -13.22 -13.60
C GLN A 160 -4.01 -11.85 -12.93
N LEU A 161 -4.64 -11.74 -11.76
CA LEU A 161 -4.69 -10.48 -11.01
C LEU A 161 -3.28 -10.08 -10.52
N ASP A 162 -2.44 -11.03 -10.15
CA ASP A 162 -1.07 -10.74 -9.73
C ASP A 162 -0.21 -10.28 -10.90
N MET A 163 -0.37 -10.90 -12.07
CA MET A 163 0.27 -10.46 -13.32
C MET A 163 -0.13 -9.03 -13.68
N LYS A 164 -1.43 -8.70 -13.59
CA LYS A 164 -1.93 -7.33 -13.83
C LYS A 164 -1.34 -6.33 -12.83
N ARG A 165 -1.27 -6.67 -11.53
CA ARG A 165 -0.64 -5.81 -10.51
C ARG A 165 0.82 -5.52 -10.84
N ARG A 166 1.61 -6.55 -11.21
CA ARG A 166 3.02 -6.41 -11.58
C ARG A 166 3.23 -5.56 -12.83
N LYS A 167 2.26 -5.56 -13.75
CA LYS A 167 2.23 -4.66 -14.92
C LYS A 167 1.80 -3.24 -14.58
N GLY A 168 1.41 -2.96 -13.32
CA GLY A 168 0.90 -1.66 -12.89
C GLY A 168 -0.54 -1.37 -13.32
N GLU A 169 -1.28 -2.35 -13.85
CA GLU A 169 -2.67 -2.19 -14.21
C GLU A 169 -3.55 -2.04 -12.95
N PHE A 170 -4.44 -1.06 -12.95
CA PHE A 170 -5.39 -0.87 -11.86
C PHE A 170 -6.47 -1.94 -11.86
N ILE A 171 -6.56 -2.74 -10.80
CA ILE A 171 -7.54 -3.83 -10.68
C ILE A 171 -8.69 -3.54 -9.71
N GLY A 172 -8.72 -2.36 -9.10
CA GLY A 172 -9.77 -1.97 -8.15
C GLY A 172 -11.15 -1.84 -8.81
N GLY A 173 -12.21 -2.15 -8.09
CA GLY A 173 -13.59 -1.97 -8.58
C GLY A 173 -13.90 -0.51 -8.91
N TYR A 174 -13.50 0.40 -8.02
CA TYR A 174 -13.71 1.84 -8.14
C TYR A 174 -12.38 2.58 -8.11
N ALA A 175 -12.26 3.64 -8.90
CA ALA A 175 -11.08 4.51 -8.87
C ALA A 175 -10.94 5.20 -7.50
N ILE A 176 -9.70 5.59 -7.19
CA ILE A 176 -9.36 6.37 -6.00
C ILE A 176 -9.87 7.80 -6.22
N TYR A 177 -10.29 8.48 -5.14
CA TYR A 177 -10.73 9.88 -5.23
C TYR A 177 -9.61 10.76 -5.81
N GLY A 178 -9.90 11.61 -6.77
CA GLY A 178 -8.93 12.34 -7.58
C GLY A 178 -8.63 11.69 -8.93
N TYR A 179 -9.07 10.44 -9.13
CA TYR A 179 -8.94 9.72 -10.39
C TYR A 179 -10.26 9.12 -10.83
N CYS A 180 -10.43 8.93 -12.13
CA CYS A 180 -11.44 8.10 -12.76
C CYS A 180 -10.80 6.97 -13.55
N LYS A 181 -11.58 5.98 -13.97
CA LYS A 181 -11.14 4.94 -14.89
C LYS A 181 -11.23 5.44 -16.32
N ASP A 182 -10.21 5.14 -17.12
CA ASP A 182 -10.23 5.42 -18.54
C ASP A 182 -11.40 4.66 -19.22
N GLU A 183 -12.15 5.34 -20.07
CA GLU A 183 -13.28 4.75 -20.79
C GLU A 183 -12.85 3.62 -21.72
N ARG A 184 -11.67 3.74 -22.34
CA ARG A 184 -11.12 2.74 -23.28
C ARG A 184 -10.42 1.59 -22.56
N ASN A 185 -9.80 1.85 -21.41
CA ASN A 185 -9.08 0.87 -20.62
C ASN A 185 -9.39 1.00 -19.12
N LYS A 186 -10.37 0.24 -18.64
CA LYS A 186 -10.79 0.25 -17.22
C LYS A 186 -9.68 -0.10 -16.21
N ASN A 187 -8.54 -0.57 -16.69
CA ASN A 187 -7.36 -0.86 -15.86
C ASN A 187 -6.37 0.32 -15.77
N ARG A 188 -6.68 1.48 -16.38
CA ARG A 188 -5.90 2.70 -16.33
C ARG A 188 -6.62 3.77 -15.53
N LEU A 189 -5.86 4.54 -14.73
CA LEU A 189 -6.35 5.72 -14.01
C LEU A 189 -6.07 6.98 -14.83
N VAL A 190 -7.05 7.86 -14.89
CA VAL A 190 -6.97 9.19 -15.50
C VAL A 190 -7.34 10.21 -14.42
N VAL A 191 -6.71 11.39 -14.44
CA VAL A 191 -6.97 12.45 -13.46
C VAL A 191 -8.40 12.97 -13.63
N ASP A 192 -9.12 13.09 -12.53
CA ASP A 192 -10.39 13.80 -12.41
C ASP A 192 -10.07 15.19 -11.83
N GLU A 193 -10.02 16.20 -12.68
CA GLU A 193 -9.50 17.52 -12.30
C GLU A 193 -10.22 18.13 -11.10
N TYR A 194 -11.55 18.01 -11.02
CA TYR A 194 -12.29 18.53 -9.87
C TYR A 194 -11.87 17.86 -8.56
N ALA A 195 -11.85 16.55 -8.55
CA ALA A 195 -11.46 15.78 -7.35
C ALA A 195 -9.95 15.90 -7.08
N ALA A 196 -9.12 16.05 -8.12
CA ALA A 196 -7.68 16.26 -7.99
C ALA A 196 -7.35 17.59 -7.34
N ASP A 197 -8.06 18.68 -7.68
CA ASP A 197 -7.88 19.99 -7.04
C ASP A 197 -8.19 19.96 -5.54
N ILE A 198 -9.19 19.18 -5.15
CA ILE A 198 -9.49 18.96 -3.74
C ILE A 198 -8.36 18.20 -3.05
N VAL A 199 -7.80 17.15 -3.70
CA VAL A 199 -6.62 16.45 -3.19
C VAL A 199 -5.43 17.40 -3.04
N ARG A 200 -5.10 18.21 -4.05
CA ARG A 200 -4.03 19.23 -4.00
C ARG A 200 -4.26 20.20 -2.83
N SER A 201 -5.51 20.63 -2.62
CA SER A 201 -5.84 21.55 -1.52
C SER A 201 -5.65 20.90 -0.14
N ILE A 202 -5.99 19.61 0.02
CA ILE A 202 -5.77 18.86 1.27
C ILE A 202 -4.28 18.81 1.62
N TYR A 203 -3.40 18.53 0.64
CA TYR A 203 -1.95 18.51 0.84
C TYR A 203 -1.42 19.91 1.21
N ARG A 204 -1.86 20.97 0.53
CA ARG A 204 -1.48 22.35 0.84
C ARG A 204 -1.86 22.75 2.26
N ARG A 205 -3.13 22.52 2.65
CA ARG A 205 -3.63 22.83 4.00
C ARG A 205 -2.88 22.04 5.08
N LYS A 206 -2.47 20.81 4.78
CA LYS A 206 -1.66 20.02 5.72
C LYS A 206 -0.28 20.62 5.94
N LEU A 207 0.39 21.13 4.90
CA LEU A 207 1.66 21.84 5.00
C LEU A 207 1.54 23.18 5.74
N GLU A 208 0.42 23.86 5.58
CA GLU A 208 0.10 25.07 6.35
C GLU A 208 -0.13 24.81 7.84
N GLY A 209 -0.10 23.53 8.25
CA GLY A 209 -0.18 23.10 9.64
C GLY A 209 -1.59 22.74 10.11
N MET A 210 -2.57 22.63 9.22
CA MET A 210 -3.91 22.23 9.62
C MET A 210 -3.94 20.77 10.08
N SER A 211 -4.72 20.46 11.11
CA SER A 211 -4.98 19.08 11.52
C SER A 211 -5.92 18.38 10.51
N ALA A 212 -5.84 17.06 10.42
CA ALA A 212 -6.74 16.32 9.52
C ALA A 212 -8.22 16.52 9.87
N GLN A 213 -8.53 16.78 11.14
CA GLN A 213 -9.87 17.10 11.61
C GLN A 213 -10.30 18.49 11.12
N ALA A 214 -9.44 19.50 11.26
CA ALA A 214 -9.73 20.87 10.79
C ALA A 214 -9.90 20.91 9.26
N ILE A 215 -9.09 20.16 8.51
CA ILE A 215 -9.25 20.04 7.05
C ILE A 215 -10.61 19.42 6.70
N ALA A 216 -11.01 18.36 7.39
CA ALA A 216 -12.32 17.73 7.16
C ALA A 216 -13.48 18.66 7.49
N GLU A 217 -13.41 19.40 8.60
CA GLU A 217 -14.41 20.41 8.99
C GLU A 217 -14.50 21.54 7.97
N GLN A 218 -13.38 22.01 7.49
CA GLN A 218 -13.33 23.07 6.48
C GLN A 218 -13.93 22.60 5.14
N LEU A 219 -13.59 21.40 4.66
CA LEU A 219 -14.19 20.83 3.45
C LEU A 219 -15.71 20.66 3.58
N ASN A 220 -16.19 20.30 4.77
CA ASN A 220 -17.62 20.24 5.05
C ASN A 220 -18.28 21.63 5.06
N SER A 221 -17.60 22.65 5.59
CA SER A 221 -18.12 24.04 5.59
C SER A 221 -18.15 24.67 4.19
N GLU A 222 -17.22 24.26 3.33
CA GLU A 222 -17.15 24.62 1.91
C GLU A 222 -18.13 23.79 1.04
N ASN A 223 -18.95 22.93 1.64
CA ASN A 223 -19.89 22.03 0.97
C ASN A 223 -19.24 21.11 -0.09
N VAL A 224 -17.96 20.75 0.09
CA VAL A 224 -17.26 19.81 -0.78
C VAL A 224 -17.80 18.41 -0.51
N LEU A 225 -18.24 17.71 -1.54
CA LEU A 225 -18.80 16.37 -1.41
C LEU A 225 -17.75 15.37 -0.94
N ALA A 226 -18.10 14.57 0.08
CA ALA A 226 -17.23 13.47 0.53
C ALA A 226 -17.05 12.41 -0.58
N PRO A 227 -15.95 11.66 -0.60
CA PRO A 227 -15.62 10.72 -1.69
C PRO A 227 -16.72 9.72 -2.05
N SER A 228 -17.53 9.29 -1.09
CA SER A 228 -18.66 8.38 -1.33
C SER A 228 -19.83 9.08 -2.03
N GLU A 229 -20.15 10.31 -1.63
CA GLU A 229 -21.21 11.09 -2.25
C GLU A 229 -20.81 11.53 -3.67
N TYR A 230 -19.56 11.95 -3.85
CA TYR A 230 -19.02 12.28 -5.15
C TYR A 230 -19.13 11.12 -6.15
N LYS A 231 -18.77 9.90 -5.71
CA LYS A 231 -18.92 8.69 -6.56
C LYS A 231 -20.37 8.43 -6.94
N ARG A 232 -21.33 8.68 -6.05
CA ARG A 232 -22.76 8.56 -6.35
C ARG A 232 -23.21 9.63 -7.35
N LEU A 233 -22.74 10.85 -7.19
CA LEU A 233 -23.03 11.93 -8.14
C LEU A 233 -22.53 11.60 -9.55
N CYS A 234 -21.36 10.95 -9.65
CA CYS A 234 -20.79 10.45 -10.92
C CYS A 234 -21.54 9.21 -11.48
N GLY A 235 -22.67 8.82 -10.92
CA GLY A 235 -23.48 7.69 -11.40
C GLY A 235 -22.90 6.31 -11.09
N LEU A 236 -21.85 6.22 -10.23
CA LEU A 236 -21.27 4.94 -9.84
C LEU A 236 -22.15 4.24 -8.79
N ASN A 237 -22.48 2.96 -9.03
CA ASN A 237 -23.23 2.15 -8.06
C ASN A 237 -22.34 1.77 -6.87
N TYR A 238 -21.94 2.79 -6.09
CA TYR A 238 -21.04 2.63 -4.95
C TYR A 238 -21.83 2.45 -3.66
N HIS A 239 -21.75 1.27 -3.07
CA HIS A 239 -22.29 0.97 -1.75
C HIS A 239 -21.14 0.92 -0.75
N SER A 240 -21.12 1.85 0.22
CA SER A 240 -20.24 1.74 1.36
C SER A 240 -20.76 0.66 2.31
N GLY A 241 -19.88 -0.22 2.82
CA GLY A 241 -20.25 -1.25 3.79
C GLY A 241 -20.69 -0.69 5.16
N PHE A 242 -20.65 0.63 5.33
CA PHE A 242 -21.12 1.32 6.53
C PHE A 242 -22.51 1.90 6.27
N LYS A 243 -23.40 1.80 7.27
CA LYS A 243 -24.66 2.51 7.27
C LYS A 243 -24.36 4.02 7.36
N ALA A 244 -24.13 4.65 6.21
CA ALA A 244 -24.06 6.10 6.15
C ALA A 244 -25.48 6.66 6.30
N GLY A 245 -25.64 7.72 7.09
CA GLY A 245 -26.84 8.53 7.03
C GLY A 245 -27.07 9.07 5.62
N THR A 246 -28.13 9.83 5.41
CA THR A 246 -28.56 10.35 4.09
C THR A 246 -27.45 11.12 3.34
N HIS A 247 -26.49 11.74 4.04
CA HIS A 247 -25.35 12.44 3.45
C HIS A 247 -24.05 12.13 4.21
N ALA A 248 -23.06 11.59 3.50
CA ALA A 248 -21.74 11.35 4.07
C ALA A 248 -20.93 12.66 4.10
N LYS A 249 -20.36 12.98 5.28
CA LYS A 249 -19.48 14.12 5.50
C LYS A 249 -18.01 13.69 5.50
N TRP A 250 -17.11 14.62 5.22
CA TRP A 250 -15.68 14.44 5.39
C TRP A 250 -15.34 14.16 6.86
N GLN A 251 -14.44 13.23 7.07
CA GLN A 251 -13.90 12.86 8.38
C GLN A 251 -12.38 12.86 8.34
N ALA A 252 -11.73 13.09 9.48
CA ALA A 252 -10.27 13.09 9.61
C ALA A 252 -9.60 11.82 9.05
N ILE A 253 -10.23 10.65 9.22
CA ILE A 253 -9.71 9.38 8.71
C ILE A 253 -9.64 9.34 7.18
N GLN A 254 -10.56 9.98 6.48
CA GLN A 254 -10.56 10.06 5.02
C GLN A 254 -9.44 10.98 4.54
N VAL A 255 -9.25 12.12 5.20
CA VAL A 255 -8.14 13.03 4.94
C VAL A 255 -6.79 12.33 5.15
N LEU A 256 -6.62 11.62 6.26
CA LEU A 256 -5.41 10.85 6.54
C LEU A 256 -5.15 9.74 5.51
N ARG A 257 -6.20 9.07 5.03
CA ARG A 257 -6.07 8.05 3.96
C ARG A 257 -5.60 8.68 2.64
N ILE A 258 -6.07 9.89 2.31
CA ILE A 258 -5.61 10.63 1.14
C ILE A 258 -4.14 11.00 1.32
N LEU A 259 -3.78 11.63 2.44
CA LEU A 259 -2.40 12.07 2.71
C LEU A 259 -1.36 10.94 2.73
N LYS A 260 -1.76 9.72 3.12
CA LYS A 260 -0.88 8.53 3.19
C LYS A 260 -0.88 7.68 1.91
N ASN A 261 -1.63 8.07 0.89
CA ASN A 261 -1.77 7.22 -0.29
C ASN A 261 -0.75 7.59 -1.38
N GLU A 262 0.26 6.77 -1.51
CA GLU A 262 1.35 6.88 -2.48
C GLU A 262 0.87 6.88 -3.96
N VAL A 263 -0.34 6.40 -4.24
CA VAL A 263 -0.89 6.39 -5.61
C VAL A 263 -0.99 7.80 -6.20
N TYR A 264 -1.14 8.84 -5.38
CA TYR A 264 -1.19 10.22 -5.87
C TYR A 264 0.10 10.72 -6.53
N THR A 265 1.23 10.03 -6.33
CA THR A 265 2.53 10.35 -6.94
C THR A 265 2.75 9.72 -8.32
N GLY A 266 1.72 9.09 -8.89
CA GLY A 266 1.84 8.35 -10.16
C GLY A 266 2.32 6.90 -9.99
N THR A 267 2.65 6.48 -8.77
CA THR A 267 3.06 5.10 -8.46
C THR A 267 1.86 4.22 -8.18
N MET A 268 1.66 3.17 -8.95
CA MET A 268 0.58 2.21 -8.72
C MET A 268 0.95 1.28 -7.56
N VAL A 269 0.25 1.39 -6.43
CA VAL A 269 0.49 0.56 -5.23
C VAL A 269 -0.68 -0.36 -4.98
N GLN A 270 -0.45 -1.65 -5.08
CA GLN A 270 -1.46 -2.69 -4.94
C GLN A 270 -0.96 -3.86 -4.08
N GLY A 271 -1.83 -4.84 -3.80
CA GLY A 271 -1.45 -6.00 -3.00
C GLY A 271 -1.46 -5.79 -1.49
N ARG A 272 -1.98 -4.65 -0.99
CA ARG A 272 -2.05 -4.32 0.44
C ARG A 272 -2.89 -5.31 1.26
N ARG A 273 -3.81 -6.03 0.60
CA ARG A 273 -4.72 -6.99 1.22
C ARG A 273 -4.83 -8.25 0.39
N GLN A 274 -4.94 -9.40 1.06
CA GLN A 274 -5.05 -10.71 0.45
C GLN A 274 -6.11 -11.56 1.14
N LYS A 275 -6.96 -12.26 0.36
CA LYS A 275 -7.82 -13.32 0.90
C LYS A 275 -6.98 -14.52 1.29
N ILE A 276 -7.25 -15.13 2.44
CA ILE A 276 -6.52 -16.30 2.94
C ILE A 276 -6.65 -17.46 1.95
N ASN A 277 -7.87 -17.81 1.57
CA ASN A 277 -8.16 -18.81 0.54
C ASN A 277 -9.54 -18.54 -0.11
N TYR A 278 -9.95 -19.36 -1.07
CA TYR A 278 -11.23 -19.20 -1.77
C TYR A 278 -12.46 -19.58 -0.91
N LYS A 279 -12.29 -20.43 0.10
CA LYS A 279 -13.36 -20.88 1.01
C LYS A 279 -13.63 -19.86 2.13
N ILE A 280 -12.58 -19.16 2.58
CA ILE A 280 -12.65 -18.26 3.72
C ILE A 280 -12.73 -16.81 3.24
N LYS A 281 -13.82 -16.10 3.59
CA LYS A 281 -13.99 -14.68 3.22
C LYS A 281 -13.08 -13.73 3.99
N LYS A 282 -12.30 -14.23 4.98
CA LYS A 282 -11.41 -13.40 5.80
C LYS A 282 -10.25 -12.85 4.96
N ILE A 283 -10.03 -11.54 5.07
CA ILE A 283 -8.96 -10.80 4.43
C ILE A 283 -7.88 -10.55 5.48
N ARG A 284 -6.62 -10.70 5.10
CA ARG A 284 -5.45 -10.29 5.90
C ARG A 284 -4.78 -9.11 5.23
N ASP A 285 -4.25 -8.20 6.04
CA ASP A 285 -3.35 -7.16 5.56
C ASP A 285 -1.98 -7.78 5.25
N VAL A 286 -1.33 -7.27 4.22
CA VAL A 286 0.02 -7.69 3.79
C VAL A 286 1.00 -6.65 4.29
N GLU A 287 2.15 -7.08 4.80
CA GLU A 287 3.23 -6.18 5.21
C GLU A 287 3.68 -5.30 4.04
N GLU A 288 4.17 -4.13 4.35
CA GLU A 288 4.55 -3.13 3.36
C GLU A 288 5.62 -3.60 2.37
N SER A 289 6.53 -4.47 2.82
CA SER A 289 7.53 -5.16 2.01
C SER A 289 6.93 -6.05 0.90
N GLY A 290 5.72 -6.55 1.12
CA GLY A 290 4.98 -7.39 0.16
C GLY A 290 4.07 -6.61 -0.80
N TRP A 291 4.02 -5.29 -0.73
CA TRP A 291 3.22 -4.48 -1.64
C TRP A 291 3.87 -4.39 -3.02
N ILE A 292 3.05 -4.41 -4.05
CA ILE A 292 3.52 -4.26 -5.43
C ILE A 292 3.46 -2.77 -5.79
N ARG A 293 4.64 -2.17 -6.04
CA ARG A 293 4.78 -0.77 -6.45
C ARG A 293 5.31 -0.71 -7.87
N VAL A 294 4.59 -0.01 -8.74
CA VAL A 294 5.01 0.21 -10.14
C VAL A 294 4.96 1.72 -10.41
N PRO A 295 6.11 2.37 -10.60
CA PRO A 295 6.17 3.82 -10.80
C PRO A 295 5.66 4.24 -12.18
N ASN A 296 5.26 5.49 -12.32
CA ASN A 296 4.89 6.15 -13.58
C ASN A 296 3.77 5.45 -14.38
N MET A 297 2.78 4.88 -13.68
CA MET A 297 1.67 4.18 -14.34
C MET A 297 0.49 5.09 -14.69
N HIS A 298 0.42 6.26 -14.11
CA HIS A 298 -0.61 7.27 -14.34
C HIS A 298 -0.07 8.66 -14.00
N GLU A 299 -0.76 9.69 -14.44
CA GLU A 299 -0.39 11.07 -14.15
C GLU A 299 -0.43 11.34 -12.64
N ALA A 300 0.62 11.97 -12.11
CA ALA A 300 0.72 12.32 -10.70
C ALA A 300 -0.12 13.56 -10.39
N ILE A 301 -1.01 13.48 -9.39
CA ILE A 301 -1.71 14.64 -8.85
C ILE A 301 -0.80 15.44 -7.91
N ILE A 302 0.06 14.73 -7.19
CA ILE A 302 0.97 15.31 -6.18
C ILE A 302 2.41 14.94 -6.57
N PRO A 303 3.32 15.91 -6.69
CA PRO A 303 4.74 15.64 -6.89
C PRO A 303 5.31 14.76 -5.76
N GLN A 304 6.22 13.83 -6.10
CA GLN A 304 6.83 12.90 -5.12
C GLN A 304 7.39 13.65 -3.91
N LYS A 305 8.13 14.72 -4.14
CA LYS A 305 8.73 15.55 -3.10
C LYS A 305 7.72 16.11 -2.10
N LEU A 306 6.60 16.62 -2.61
CA LEU A 306 5.52 17.15 -1.77
C LEU A 306 4.89 16.04 -0.92
N PHE A 307 4.72 14.85 -1.50
CA PHE A 307 4.24 13.67 -0.79
C PHE A 307 5.19 13.31 0.35
N ASP A 308 6.50 13.20 0.08
CA ASP A 308 7.52 12.83 1.06
C ASP A 308 7.57 13.85 2.22
N THR A 309 7.53 15.15 1.90
CA THR A 309 7.45 16.21 2.90
C THR A 309 6.23 16.04 3.81
N VAL A 310 5.06 15.73 3.23
CA VAL A 310 3.85 15.49 4.02
C VAL A 310 3.96 14.23 4.88
N GLN A 311 4.63 13.15 4.39
CA GLN A 311 4.88 11.97 5.23
C GLN A 311 5.73 12.32 6.44
N GLU A 312 6.78 13.15 6.29
CA GLU A 312 7.57 13.63 7.43
C GLU A 312 6.73 14.45 8.42
N VAL A 313 5.87 15.35 7.91
CA VAL A 313 4.91 16.11 8.77
C VAL A 313 4.00 15.17 9.55
N LEU A 314 3.57 14.06 8.92
CA LEU A 314 2.70 13.09 9.58
C LEU A 314 3.42 12.25 10.63
N LYS A 315 4.75 12.06 10.52
CA LYS A 315 5.59 11.41 11.55
C LYS A 315 5.82 12.32 12.75
N LEU A 316 5.88 13.65 12.53
CA LEU A 316 5.96 14.62 13.62
C LEU A 316 4.66 14.53 14.43
N ASP A 317 4.74 13.94 15.62
CA ASP A 317 3.59 13.76 16.51
C ASP A 317 3.07 15.13 16.99
N THR A 318 2.08 15.65 16.29
CA THR A 318 1.56 16.99 16.47
C THR A 318 0.08 16.94 16.81
N CYS A 319 -0.22 16.96 18.11
CA CYS A 319 -1.58 17.23 18.58
C CYS A 319 -1.85 18.73 18.51
N ALA A 320 -2.89 19.13 17.76
CA ALA A 320 -3.43 20.48 17.90
C ALA A 320 -4.07 20.64 19.28
N SER A 321 -3.84 21.77 19.94
CA SER A 321 -4.52 22.05 21.22
C SER A 321 -6.03 22.12 21.02
N LYS A 322 -6.81 21.69 22.02
CA LYS A 322 -8.27 21.78 21.95
C LYS A 322 -8.69 23.21 21.62
N GLY A 323 -9.44 23.39 20.53
CA GLY A 323 -9.91 24.69 20.05
C GLY A 323 -8.96 25.41 19.06
N GLN A 324 -7.82 24.86 18.71
CA GLN A 324 -6.95 25.39 17.65
C GLN A 324 -7.06 24.54 16.38
N GLN A 325 -7.33 25.18 15.25
CA GLN A 325 -7.43 24.51 13.95
C GLN A 325 -6.06 24.16 13.34
N ALA A 326 -5.01 24.90 13.72
CA ALA A 326 -3.66 24.72 13.20
C ALA A 326 -2.68 24.26 14.27
N VAL A 327 -1.72 23.48 13.86
CA VAL A 327 -0.58 23.04 14.67
C VAL A 327 0.36 24.23 14.88
N ASN A 328 0.91 24.38 16.09
CA ASN A 328 1.87 25.45 16.41
C ASN A 328 3.12 25.37 15.53
N LEU A 329 3.72 26.55 15.26
CA LEU A 329 4.86 26.73 14.35
C LEU A 329 5.98 25.69 14.55
N PHE A 330 6.42 25.51 15.79
CA PHE A 330 7.56 24.66 16.16
C PHE A 330 7.19 23.27 16.66
N SER A 331 5.91 22.89 16.64
CA SER A 331 5.46 21.62 17.18
C SER A 331 6.11 20.41 16.49
N GLY A 332 6.76 19.54 17.27
CA GLY A 332 7.44 18.33 16.79
C GLY A 332 8.82 18.57 16.16
N ILE A 333 9.28 19.82 16.00
CA ILE A 333 10.56 20.15 15.35
C ILE A 333 11.60 20.51 16.42
N VAL A 334 11.20 21.08 17.57
CA VAL A 334 12.11 21.55 18.59
C VAL A 334 12.36 20.50 19.66
N ARG A 335 13.63 20.19 19.91
CA ARG A 335 14.10 19.21 20.88
C ARG A 335 14.93 19.84 21.98
N CYS A 336 14.90 19.23 23.15
CA CYS A 336 15.73 19.64 24.30
C CYS A 336 17.16 19.10 24.13
N GLY A 337 18.17 19.97 24.22
CA GLY A 337 19.58 19.61 24.12
C GLY A 337 20.10 18.74 25.27
N GLY A 338 19.41 18.73 26.43
CA GLY A 338 19.80 17.91 27.58
C GLY A 338 19.26 16.48 27.55
N CYS A 339 18.03 16.25 27.05
CA CYS A 339 17.42 14.93 27.09
C CYS A 339 16.92 14.43 25.71
N GLY A 340 17.06 15.21 24.66
CA GLY A 340 16.61 14.86 23.28
C GLY A 340 15.09 14.82 23.06
N GLN A 341 14.28 14.99 24.09
CA GLN A 341 12.83 14.93 24.01
C GLN A 341 12.24 16.22 23.42
N ASN A 342 11.03 16.12 22.89
CA ASN A 342 10.34 17.27 22.31
C ASN A 342 10.10 18.37 23.34
N MET A 343 10.16 19.62 22.87
CA MET A 343 9.76 20.78 23.65
C MET A 343 8.31 21.15 23.32
N VAL A 344 7.51 21.44 24.35
CA VAL A 344 6.09 21.75 24.22
C VAL A 344 5.81 23.21 24.52
N ARG A 345 4.76 23.73 23.88
CA ARG A 345 4.33 25.13 24.03
C ARG A 345 3.59 25.34 25.34
N ARG A 346 3.99 26.37 26.07
CA ARG A 346 3.33 26.85 27.29
C ARG A 346 3.00 28.33 27.17
N THR A 347 1.75 28.68 27.45
CA THR A 347 1.33 30.08 27.49
C THR A 347 1.29 30.54 28.96
N VAL A 348 1.96 31.64 29.23
CA VAL A 348 1.97 32.30 30.54
C VAL A 348 1.32 33.67 30.39
N SER A 349 0.29 33.93 31.17
CA SER A 349 -0.36 35.26 31.22
C SER A 349 0.23 36.10 32.33
N LYS A 350 0.77 37.27 32.02
CA LYS A 350 1.29 38.25 32.99
C LYS A 350 0.81 39.63 32.59
N ASN A 351 0.17 40.35 33.51
CA ASN A 351 -0.39 41.71 33.30
C ASN A 351 -1.29 41.82 32.05
N GLY A 352 -2.19 40.87 31.84
CA GLY A 352 -3.08 40.84 30.68
C GLY A 352 -2.44 40.47 29.33
N LYS A 353 -1.10 40.34 29.28
CA LYS A 353 -0.36 39.91 28.09
C LYS A 353 -0.06 38.44 28.16
N LYS A 354 -0.20 37.75 27.01
CA LYS A 354 0.12 36.33 26.86
C LYS A 354 1.54 36.18 26.31
N TYR A 355 2.38 35.47 27.03
CA TYR A 355 3.75 35.10 26.63
C TYR A 355 3.80 33.63 26.32
N ILE A 356 4.44 33.26 25.23
CA ILE A 356 4.49 31.89 24.74
C ILE A 356 5.94 31.41 24.85
N TYR A 357 6.11 30.28 25.48
CA TYR A 357 7.41 29.64 25.69
C TYR A 357 7.35 28.18 25.23
N LEU A 358 8.48 27.67 24.76
CA LEU A 358 8.73 26.26 24.56
C LEU A 358 9.54 25.75 25.77
N HIS A 359 9.12 24.63 26.34
CA HIS A 359 9.80 24.02 27.48
C HIS A 359 9.90 22.51 27.32
N CYS A 360 10.93 21.90 27.95
CA CYS A 360 11.18 20.48 27.90
C CYS A 360 10.05 19.69 28.58
N VAL A 361 9.51 18.67 27.89
CA VAL A 361 8.46 17.78 28.42
C VAL A 361 8.96 16.99 29.64
N THR A 362 10.19 16.50 29.60
CA THR A 362 10.80 15.73 30.69
C THR A 362 10.91 16.56 31.97
N ASN A 363 11.34 17.83 31.85
CA ASN A 363 11.37 18.76 32.98
C ASN A 363 9.97 19.07 33.50
N HIS A 364 9.01 19.27 32.60
CA HIS A 364 7.62 19.54 32.98
C HIS A 364 7.00 18.41 33.80
N ASN A 365 7.34 17.19 33.46
CA ASN A 365 6.82 15.99 34.12
C ASN A 365 7.65 15.57 35.35
N GLY A 366 8.66 16.36 35.74
CA GLY A 366 9.50 16.08 36.91
C GLY A 366 10.46 14.90 36.72
N LEU A 367 10.78 14.54 35.48
CA LEU A 367 11.56 13.34 35.14
C LEU A 367 13.09 13.62 35.02
N GLY A 368 13.61 14.59 35.74
CA GLY A 368 15.06 14.75 35.98
C GLY A 368 15.84 15.53 34.92
N CYS A 369 15.20 16.21 33.96
CA CYS A 369 15.89 17.13 33.05
C CYS A 369 15.98 18.54 33.67
N SER A 370 17.07 19.29 33.38
CA SER A 370 17.21 20.70 33.72
C SER A 370 16.18 21.57 32.99
N SER A 371 15.90 22.75 33.54
CA SER A 371 14.90 23.66 32.94
C SER A 371 15.44 24.30 31.66
N HIS A 372 15.00 23.79 30.51
CA HIS A 372 15.24 24.39 29.21
C HIS A 372 13.96 25.12 28.77
N LEU A 373 14.05 26.45 28.69
CA LEU A 373 12.93 27.34 28.36
C LEU A 373 13.37 28.39 27.36
N ILE A 374 12.67 28.54 26.24
CA ILE A 374 12.91 29.58 25.25
C ILE A 374 11.61 30.25 24.83
N SER A 375 11.64 31.59 24.56
CA SER A 375 10.50 32.32 24.02
C SER A 375 10.27 31.91 22.56
N GLU A 376 9.01 31.63 22.20
CA GLU A 376 8.64 31.27 20.82
C GLU A 376 8.99 32.38 19.83
N SER A 377 8.76 33.68 20.18
CA SER A 377 9.09 34.81 19.33
C SER A 377 10.59 34.95 19.09
N LYS A 378 11.42 34.84 20.16
CA LYS A 378 12.89 34.89 20.02
C LYS A 378 13.41 33.71 19.16
N LEU A 379 12.88 32.51 19.37
CA LEU A 379 13.26 31.36 18.55
C LEU A 379 12.89 31.60 17.09
N ALA A 380 11.72 32.17 16.79
CA ALA A 380 11.30 32.45 15.43
C ALA A 380 12.23 33.48 14.75
N GLU A 381 12.63 34.55 15.46
CA GLU A 381 13.58 35.53 14.95
C GLU A 381 14.95 34.94 14.64
N VAL A 382 15.50 34.14 15.56
CA VAL A 382 16.80 33.47 15.38
C VAL A 382 16.76 32.48 14.20
N VAL A 383 15.73 31.66 14.15
CA VAL A 383 15.57 30.65 13.06
C VAL A 383 15.35 31.35 11.72
N LEU A 384 14.59 32.46 11.67
CA LEU A 384 14.40 33.22 10.45
C LEU A 384 15.73 33.81 9.95
N ALA A 385 16.51 34.45 10.84
CA ALA A 385 17.81 34.98 10.49
C ALA A 385 18.80 33.92 10.01
N ALA A 386 18.82 32.77 10.69
CA ALA A 386 19.66 31.63 10.30
C ALA A 386 19.26 31.06 8.91
N LEU A 387 17.97 30.94 8.64
CA LEU A 387 17.47 30.51 7.32
C LEU A 387 17.81 31.51 6.23
N GLN A 388 17.62 32.80 6.47
CA GLN A 388 18.00 33.87 5.52
C GLN A 388 19.50 33.81 5.19
N GLY A 389 20.37 33.68 6.21
CA GLY A 389 21.81 33.52 6.02
C GLY A 389 22.16 32.25 5.21
N LYS A 390 21.47 31.14 5.48
CA LYS A 390 21.69 29.89 4.74
C LYS A 390 21.25 29.98 3.28
N VAL A 391 20.11 30.61 3.02
CA VAL A 391 19.60 30.89 1.67
C VAL A 391 20.58 31.74 0.88
N GLN A 392 21.14 32.81 1.49
CA GLN A 392 22.16 33.66 0.85
C GLN A 392 23.43 32.87 0.54
N GLN A 393 23.88 32.04 1.49
CA GLN A 393 25.06 31.18 1.29
C GLN A 393 24.87 30.25 0.09
N ILE A 394 23.69 29.63 -0.03
CA ILE A 394 23.36 28.69 -1.13
C ILE A 394 23.26 29.42 -2.46
N SER A 395 22.65 30.62 -2.51
CA SER A 395 22.62 31.45 -3.71
C SER A 395 24.04 31.81 -4.20
N GLY A 396 24.96 32.11 -3.28
CA GLY A 396 26.37 32.38 -3.63
C GLY A 396 27.11 31.14 -4.12
N LEU A 397 26.77 29.97 -3.57
CA LEU A 397 27.36 28.70 -4.02
C LEU A 397 26.93 28.35 -5.46
N GLU A 398 25.72 28.60 -5.82
CA GLU A 398 25.24 28.34 -7.19
C GLU A 398 26.02 29.15 -8.22
N HIS A 399 26.22 30.44 -7.99
CA HIS A 399 27.02 31.29 -8.88
C HIS A 399 28.44 30.72 -9.07
N ARG A 400 29.08 30.29 -7.98
CA ARG A 400 30.40 29.63 -8.02
C ARG A 400 30.38 28.30 -8.76
N LEU A 401 29.32 27.54 -8.64
CA LEU A 401 29.16 26.26 -9.34
C LEU A 401 28.94 26.46 -10.85
N ASP A 402 28.22 27.50 -11.25
CA ASP A 402 28.08 27.87 -12.66
C ASP A 402 29.44 28.30 -13.27
N GLU A 403 30.22 29.08 -12.53
CA GLU A 403 31.58 29.43 -12.93
C GLU A 403 32.50 28.20 -13.08
N ILE A 404 32.38 27.22 -12.15
CA ILE A 404 33.18 25.98 -12.19
C ILE A 404 32.74 25.07 -13.35
N ASN A 405 31.45 25.01 -13.69
CA ASN A 405 30.91 24.16 -14.76
C ASN A 405 31.25 24.66 -16.16
N GLU A 406 31.56 25.94 -16.32
CA GLU A 406 32.07 26.47 -17.59
C GLU A 406 33.52 26.03 -17.91
N ILE A 407 34.23 25.40 -16.94
CA ILE A 407 35.62 24.97 -17.11
C ILE A 407 35.67 23.56 -17.73
N PRO A 408 36.28 23.37 -18.94
CA PRO A 408 36.37 22.03 -19.61
C PRO A 408 37.25 21.00 -18.87
N LYS A 409 37.74 21.30 -17.68
CA LYS A 409 38.59 20.42 -16.85
C LYS A 409 37.82 19.23 -16.23
N ASN A 410 36.53 19.34 -15.99
CA ASN A 410 35.77 18.26 -15.34
C ASN A 410 35.53 17.06 -16.25
N GLU A 411 35.29 17.25 -17.54
CA GLU A 411 35.19 16.14 -18.48
C GLU A 411 36.50 15.36 -18.60
N ARG A 412 37.66 16.04 -18.55
CA ARG A 412 38.97 15.41 -18.57
C ARG A 412 39.25 14.60 -17.30
N ARG A 413 38.83 15.12 -16.12
CA ARG A 413 38.97 14.41 -14.85
C ARG A 413 38.05 13.18 -14.81
N LEU A 414 36.80 13.30 -15.26
CA LEU A 414 35.89 12.17 -15.32
C LEU A 414 36.44 11.07 -16.24
N LYS A 415 36.92 11.41 -17.44
CA LYS A 415 37.57 10.46 -18.34
C LYS A 415 38.78 9.80 -17.71
N SER A 416 39.62 10.56 -17.02
CA SER A 416 40.78 10.00 -16.30
C SER A 416 40.40 9.01 -15.19
N VAL A 417 39.36 9.30 -14.42
CA VAL A 417 38.85 8.39 -13.40
C VAL A 417 38.25 7.12 -14.01
N GLU A 418 37.51 7.25 -15.10
CA GLU A 418 36.97 6.12 -15.85
C GLU A 418 38.05 5.23 -16.47
N GLU A 419 39.09 5.83 -17.01
CA GLU A 419 40.26 5.09 -17.52
C GLU A 419 40.98 4.33 -16.42
N HIS A 420 41.21 4.95 -15.24
CA HIS A 420 41.79 4.28 -14.10
C HIS A 420 40.90 3.13 -13.57
N LEU A 421 39.61 3.31 -13.50
CA LEU A 421 38.66 2.24 -13.12
C LEU A 421 38.76 1.05 -14.10
N LYS A 422 38.88 1.32 -15.38
CA LYS A 422 39.01 0.28 -16.40
C LYS A 422 40.32 -0.52 -16.26
N ILE A 423 41.41 0.16 -15.89
CA ILE A 423 42.70 -0.49 -15.61
C ILE A 423 42.58 -1.39 -14.38
N LEU A 424 42.00 -0.88 -13.29
CA LEU A 424 41.78 -1.66 -12.05
C LEU A 424 40.85 -2.87 -12.28
N GLU A 425 39.87 -2.76 -13.17
CA GLU A 425 39.02 -3.88 -13.56
C GLU A 425 39.79 -4.96 -14.32
N GLN A 426 40.64 -4.57 -15.24
CA GLN A 426 41.48 -5.51 -15.96
C GLN A 426 42.49 -6.22 -15.06
N GLU A 427 43.07 -5.48 -14.09
CA GLU A 427 43.97 -6.07 -13.10
C GLU A 427 43.23 -7.05 -12.16
N GLU A 428 42.04 -6.71 -11.68
CA GLU A 428 41.22 -7.62 -10.86
C GLU A 428 40.91 -8.92 -11.62
N GLN A 429 40.50 -8.84 -12.87
CA GLN A 429 40.26 -9.99 -13.74
C GLN A 429 41.52 -10.85 -13.96
N LYS A 430 42.65 -10.21 -14.14
CA LYS A 430 43.93 -10.90 -14.28
C LYS A 430 44.26 -11.74 -13.05
N TYR A 431 44.18 -11.16 -11.86
CA TYR A 431 44.45 -11.90 -10.63
C TYR A 431 43.40 -12.98 -10.31
N GLN A 432 42.15 -12.79 -10.69
CA GLN A 432 41.15 -13.84 -10.59
C GLN A 432 41.44 -15.02 -11.55
N THR A 433 41.93 -14.76 -12.75
CA THR A 433 42.33 -15.78 -13.72
C THR A 433 43.55 -16.53 -13.24
N LEU A 434 44.57 -15.82 -12.74
CA LEU A 434 45.78 -16.45 -12.17
C LEU A 434 45.47 -17.34 -10.98
N ARG A 435 44.51 -16.93 -10.13
CA ARG A 435 44.06 -17.75 -8.99
C ARG A 435 43.35 -19.03 -9.44
N ARG A 436 42.59 -18.97 -10.55
CA ARG A 436 41.97 -20.17 -11.13
C ARG A 436 43.00 -21.12 -11.71
N GLN A 437 43.97 -20.61 -12.46
CA GLN A 437 45.09 -21.39 -12.99
C GLN A 437 45.93 -22.02 -11.90
N LEU A 438 46.25 -21.28 -10.83
CA LEU A 438 46.96 -21.79 -9.67
C LEU A 438 46.25 -22.97 -8.99
N TYR A 439 44.91 -22.94 -8.96
CA TYR A 439 44.11 -24.05 -8.45
C TYR A 439 44.20 -25.28 -9.39
N GLU A 440 44.18 -25.07 -10.70
CA GLU A 440 44.31 -26.13 -11.71
C GLU A 440 45.70 -26.76 -11.65
N ASP A 441 46.76 -25.95 -11.51
CA ASP A 441 48.14 -26.40 -11.36
C ASP A 441 48.39 -27.20 -10.07
N MET A 442 47.74 -26.79 -8.96
CA MET A 442 47.75 -27.58 -7.71
C MET A 442 47.03 -28.91 -7.88
N SER A 443 45.90 -28.92 -8.58
CA SER A 443 45.10 -30.15 -8.80
C SER A 443 45.79 -31.14 -9.72
N SER A 444 46.62 -30.64 -10.65
CA SER A 444 47.46 -31.46 -11.58
C SER A 444 48.83 -31.87 -11.00
N GLY A 445 49.13 -31.45 -9.76
CA GLY A 445 50.37 -31.80 -9.07
C GLY A 445 51.61 -30.98 -9.50
N ILE A 446 51.45 -29.92 -10.29
CA ILE A 446 52.53 -29.04 -10.74
C ILE A 446 53.01 -28.13 -9.62
N VAL A 447 52.09 -27.72 -8.73
CA VAL A 447 52.34 -26.82 -7.59
C VAL A 447 52.04 -27.57 -6.29
N SER A 448 52.93 -27.49 -5.30
CA SER A 448 52.72 -28.07 -3.99
C SER A 448 51.62 -27.34 -3.16
N LYS A 449 51.08 -28.02 -2.13
CA LYS A 449 50.06 -27.41 -1.28
C LYS A 449 50.57 -26.21 -0.47
N GLU A 450 51.85 -26.20 -0.13
CA GLU A 450 52.53 -25.12 0.58
C GLU A 450 52.66 -23.89 -0.32
N GLU A 451 53.19 -24.05 -1.51
CA GLU A 451 53.33 -23.00 -2.54
C GLU A 451 51.95 -22.43 -2.95
N TYR A 452 50.94 -23.31 -3.09
CA TYR A 452 49.56 -22.85 -3.37
C TYR A 452 49.03 -21.91 -2.28
N LYS A 453 49.27 -22.21 -1.03
CA LYS A 453 48.81 -21.36 0.10
C LYS A 453 49.50 -19.99 0.05
N GLU A 454 50.78 -19.95 -0.18
CA GLU A 454 51.57 -18.71 -0.23
C GLU A 454 51.13 -17.81 -1.38
N PHE A 455 51.05 -18.35 -2.59
CA PHE A 455 50.60 -17.60 -3.79
C PHE A 455 49.13 -17.19 -3.68
N SER A 456 48.28 -18.06 -3.18
CA SER A 456 46.85 -17.77 -2.98
C SER A 456 46.65 -16.63 -1.97
N HIS A 457 47.45 -16.58 -0.90
CA HIS A 457 47.43 -15.50 0.06
C HIS A 457 47.87 -14.17 -0.57
N SER A 458 48.99 -14.17 -1.31
CA SER A 458 49.51 -13.00 -2.02
C SER A 458 48.50 -12.45 -3.06
N PHE A 459 47.84 -13.34 -3.82
CA PHE A 459 46.82 -12.93 -4.80
C PHE A 459 45.57 -12.36 -4.12
N ASN A 460 45.14 -12.92 -2.98
CA ASN A 460 44.02 -12.40 -2.23
C ASN A 460 44.32 -11.00 -1.66
N GLU A 461 45.51 -10.76 -1.12
CA GLU A 461 45.92 -9.42 -0.65
C GLU A 461 45.91 -8.39 -1.77
N LYS A 462 46.41 -8.76 -2.98
CA LYS A 462 46.39 -7.89 -4.14
C LYS A 462 44.97 -7.58 -4.60
N VAL A 463 44.08 -8.60 -4.67
CA VAL A 463 42.68 -8.40 -5.02
C VAL A 463 41.97 -7.48 -4.02
N GLU A 464 42.24 -7.65 -2.71
CA GLU A 464 41.69 -6.76 -1.68
C GLU A 464 42.18 -5.30 -1.82
N THR A 465 43.44 -5.13 -2.14
CA THR A 465 44.02 -3.79 -2.37
C THR A 465 43.39 -3.13 -3.61
N ILE A 466 43.23 -3.88 -4.71
CA ILE A 466 42.57 -3.39 -5.94
C ILE A 466 41.11 -3.04 -5.67
N ARG A 467 40.38 -3.84 -4.86
CA ARG A 467 38.99 -3.55 -4.49
C ARG A 467 38.85 -2.27 -3.68
N LYS A 468 39.77 -2.02 -2.73
CA LYS A 468 39.80 -0.78 -1.94
C LYS A 468 40.06 0.43 -2.85
N ALA A 469 41.04 0.33 -3.77
CA ALA A 469 41.33 1.39 -4.73
C ALA A 469 40.12 1.64 -5.65
N LYS A 470 39.46 0.58 -6.12
CA LYS A 470 38.28 0.67 -6.96
C LYS A 470 37.09 1.31 -6.24
N ALA A 471 36.88 1.00 -4.95
CA ALA A 471 35.86 1.63 -4.11
C ALA A 471 36.10 3.14 -3.97
N GLU A 472 37.36 3.56 -3.79
CA GLU A 472 37.72 4.97 -3.69
C GLU A 472 37.54 5.70 -5.04
N MET A 473 37.96 5.10 -6.14
CA MET A 473 37.74 5.66 -7.47
C MET A 473 36.25 5.75 -7.85
N ASN A 474 35.45 4.78 -7.44
CA ASN A 474 34.00 4.85 -7.63
C ASN A 474 33.38 5.98 -6.81
N ARG A 475 33.81 6.20 -5.57
CA ARG A 475 33.38 7.36 -4.77
C ARG A 475 33.71 8.68 -5.47
N GLN A 476 34.92 8.79 -6.02
CA GLN A 476 35.33 9.99 -6.77
C GLN A 476 34.51 10.18 -8.03
N ARG A 477 34.26 9.08 -8.80
CA ARG A 477 33.36 9.12 -9.97
C ARG A 477 31.96 9.53 -9.60
N ASP A 478 31.39 8.95 -8.52
CA ASP A 478 30.04 9.25 -8.08
C ASP A 478 29.93 10.68 -7.53
N CYS A 479 30.97 11.20 -6.89
CA CYS A 479 31.07 12.63 -6.58
C CYS A 479 31.08 13.50 -7.84
N LEU A 480 31.84 13.15 -8.85
CA LEU A 480 31.92 13.91 -10.12
C LEU A 480 30.63 13.81 -10.95
N ASN A 481 29.95 12.65 -10.97
CA ASN A 481 28.69 12.44 -11.67
C ASN A 481 27.47 13.01 -10.93
N ASN A 482 27.47 12.97 -9.59
CA ASN A 482 26.41 13.58 -8.76
C ASN A 482 26.51 15.12 -8.76
N LEU A 483 27.57 15.65 -9.32
CA LEU A 483 27.80 17.06 -9.58
C LEU A 483 27.30 17.50 -10.97
N ASP A 484 26.34 16.83 -11.54
CA ASP A 484 25.51 17.43 -12.59
C ASP A 484 24.64 18.52 -11.96
N VAL A 485 25.33 19.60 -11.60
CA VAL A 485 24.91 20.71 -10.74
C VAL A 485 23.79 21.55 -11.39
N LYS A 486 23.48 21.27 -12.66
CA LYS A 486 22.40 21.98 -13.36
C LYS A 486 21.01 21.75 -12.76
N HIS A 487 20.84 20.69 -11.94
CA HIS A 487 19.56 20.37 -11.32
C HIS A 487 19.71 19.66 -9.96
N LEU A 488 20.29 20.35 -8.96
CA LEU A 488 20.16 19.89 -7.57
C LEU A 488 18.80 20.37 -7.03
N PRO A 489 17.81 19.49 -6.87
CA PRO A 489 16.43 19.87 -6.53
C PRO A 489 16.33 20.68 -5.23
N TRP A 490 17.25 20.48 -4.29
CA TRP A 490 17.28 21.20 -3.03
C TRP A 490 17.73 22.66 -3.17
N ILE A 491 18.53 23.03 -4.20
CA ILE A 491 18.92 24.43 -4.47
C ILE A 491 17.68 25.22 -4.87
N GLU A 492 16.84 24.68 -5.73
CA GLU A 492 15.58 25.32 -6.14
C GLU A 492 14.65 25.56 -4.95
N ASP A 493 14.65 24.66 -3.96
CA ASP A 493 13.86 24.83 -2.75
C ASP A 493 14.32 26.05 -1.95
N PHE A 494 15.61 26.17 -1.70
CA PHE A 494 16.15 27.32 -0.99
C PHE A 494 15.94 28.62 -1.77
N LYS A 495 16.07 28.58 -3.11
CA LYS A 495 15.78 29.73 -3.98
C LYS A 495 14.33 30.21 -3.87
N SER A 496 13.37 29.31 -3.77
CA SER A 496 11.95 29.68 -3.64
C SER A 496 11.71 30.54 -2.40
N TYR A 497 12.65 30.58 -1.47
CA TYR A 497 12.61 31.34 -0.21
C TYR A 497 13.62 32.49 -0.13
N GLN A 498 14.17 32.99 -1.26
CA GLN A 498 15.10 34.13 -1.28
C GLN A 498 14.55 35.41 -0.61
N ASN A 499 13.24 35.64 -0.70
CA ASN A 499 12.57 36.80 -0.11
C ASN A 499 11.78 36.43 1.15
N LEU A 500 12.34 35.56 2.01
CA LEU A 500 11.67 35.12 3.22
C LEU A 500 11.58 36.28 4.23
N THR A 501 10.38 36.85 4.39
CA THR A 501 10.12 37.95 5.34
C THR A 501 9.52 37.47 6.65
N SER A 502 8.86 36.30 6.65
CA SER A 502 8.22 35.73 7.82
C SER A 502 8.36 34.20 7.85
N LEU A 503 8.52 33.68 9.06
CA LEU A 503 8.63 32.25 9.26
C LEU A 503 7.24 31.60 9.33
N ASN A 504 6.97 30.66 8.46
CA ASN A 504 5.76 29.86 8.50
C ASN A 504 6.12 28.35 8.65
N ARG A 505 5.13 27.54 9.02
CA ARG A 505 5.36 26.12 9.28
C ARG A 505 5.84 25.36 8.04
N ARG A 506 5.39 25.75 6.86
CA ARG A 506 5.78 25.13 5.60
C ARG A 506 7.29 25.26 5.37
N VAL A 507 7.83 26.48 5.49
CA VAL A 507 9.27 26.75 5.38
C VAL A 507 10.09 25.92 6.37
N LEU A 508 9.62 25.88 7.63
CA LEU A 508 10.31 25.07 8.66
C LEU A 508 10.36 23.59 8.29
N VAL A 509 9.26 23.01 7.86
CA VAL A 509 9.20 21.58 7.54
C VAL A 509 9.99 21.25 6.27
N GLU A 510 10.02 22.15 5.29
CA GLU A 510 10.75 21.94 4.04
C GLU A 510 12.27 22.09 4.20
N LEU A 511 12.74 23.02 5.04
CA LEU A 511 14.16 23.36 5.14
C LEU A 511 14.85 22.85 6.42
N VAL A 512 14.10 22.64 7.51
CA VAL A 512 14.66 22.27 8.82
C VAL A 512 14.26 20.84 9.19
N GLU A 513 15.22 20.04 9.58
CA GLU A 513 15.00 18.69 10.11
C GLU A 513 14.68 18.73 11.60
N SER A 514 15.52 19.42 12.38
CA SER A 514 15.31 19.59 13.82
C SER A 514 16.00 20.85 14.35
N ILE A 515 15.49 21.35 15.48
CA ILE A 515 16.06 22.47 16.22
C ILE A 515 16.34 21.97 17.63
N THR A 516 17.60 21.92 18.05
CA THR A 516 18.00 21.51 19.39
C THR A 516 18.31 22.75 20.23
N VAL A 517 17.61 22.92 21.35
CA VAL A 517 17.78 24.03 22.28
C VAL A 517 18.52 23.53 23.52
N TYR A 518 19.75 24.02 23.72
CA TYR A 518 20.56 23.74 24.90
C TYR A 518 20.26 24.75 26.01
N ASP A 519 20.20 26.03 25.68
CA ASP A 519 19.83 27.13 26.57
C ASP A 519 19.22 28.30 25.79
N LYS A 520 19.13 29.48 26.37
CA LYS A 520 18.54 30.69 25.74
C LYS A 520 19.40 31.30 24.63
N GLU A 521 20.69 30.95 24.58
CA GLU A 521 21.70 31.51 23.69
C GLU A 521 22.26 30.47 22.72
N HIS A 522 22.26 29.19 23.10
CA HIS A 522 22.83 28.11 22.33
C HIS A 522 21.73 27.27 21.71
N ILE A 523 21.55 27.43 20.41
CA ILE A 523 20.56 26.73 19.58
C ILE A 523 21.30 26.11 18.40
N HIS A 524 21.05 24.83 18.15
CA HIS A 524 21.57 24.14 16.98
C HIS A 524 20.41 23.86 16.01
N ILE A 525 20.55 24.29 14.76
CA ILE A 525 19.58 24.06 13.68
C ILE A 525 20.17 23.05 12.72
N GLN A 526 19.53 21.91 12.59
CA GLN A 526 19.88 20.89 11.61
C GLN A 526 19.01 21.09 10.37
N TYR A 527 19.64 21.37 9.25
CA TYR A 527 18.94 21.55 7.98
C TYR A 527 18.74 20.19 7.29
N ARG A 528 17.71 20.05 6.47
CA ARG A 528 17.43 18.80 5.75
C ARG A 528 18.53 18.66 4.72
N PHE A 529 19.16 19.02 4.11
CA PHE A 529 20.20 18.78 3.10
C PHE A 529 21.60 19.20 3.59
N ASP A 530 21.84 19.12 4.90
CA ASP A 530 23.08 19.64 5.47
C ASP A 530 24.32 18.85 4.99
N GLN A 531 24.18 17.55 4.72
CA GLN A 531 25.27 16.73 4.20
C GLN A 531 25.55 17.06 2.72
N GLU A 532 24.51 17.20 1.91
CA GLU A 532 24.63 17.59 0.51
C GLU A 532 25.24 18.99 0.37
N ILE A 533 24.80 19.93 1.21
CA ILE A 533 25.38 21.30 1.26
C ILE A 533 26.85 21.25 1.63
N ARG A 534 27.26 20.43 2.61
CA ARG A 534 28.68 20.27 2.99
C ARG A 534 29.49 19.68 1.84
N ASN A 535 29.00 18.64 1.21
CA ASN A 535 29.66 17.99 0.09
C ASN A 535 29.91 18.99 -1.05
N VAL A 536 28.94 19.85 -1.35
CA VAL A 536 29.07 20.89 -2.37
C VAL A 536 30.07 21.98 -1.95
N LEU A 537 30.05 22.39 -0.66
CA LEU A 537 31.00 23.36 -0.12
C LEU A 537 32.45 22.83 -0.16
N GLU A 538 32.67 21.58 0.23
CA GLU A 538 33.99 20.92 0.17
C GLU A 538 34.48 20.84 -1.27
N TYR A 539 33.59 20.52 -2.22
CA TYR A 539 33.94 20.53 -3.63
C TYR A 539 34.32 21.92 -4.14
N CYS A 540 33.52 22.94 -3.87
CA CYS A 540 33.83 24.32 -4.27
C CYS A 540 35.14 24.83 -3.65
N SER A 541 35.51 24.35 -2.46
CA SER A 541 36.79 24.70 -1.80
C SER A 541 37.98 23.92 -2.37
N SER A 542 37.77 22.73 -2.91
CA SER A 542 38.80 21.88 -3.51
C SER A 542 39.20 22.29 -4.94
N VAL A 543 38.36 23.09 -5.59
CA VAL A 543 38.63 23.64 -6.92
C VAL A 543 39.29 25.01 -6.76
N PRO A 544 40.60 25.20 -7.10
CA PRO A 544 41.23 26.52 -7.02
C PRO A 544 40.50 27.50 -7.94
N ALA A 545 40.23 28.70 -7.43
CA ALA A 545 39.70 29.79 -8.23
C ALA A 545 40.60 29.97 -9.48
N ALA A 546 40.00 30.05 -10.65
CA ALA A 546 40.75 30.38 -11.85
C ALA A 546 41.44 31.72 -11.58
N GLU A 547 42.79 31.71 -11.55
CA GLU A 547 43.55 32.95 -11.61
C GLU A 547 43.14 33.65 -12.90
N THR A 548 42.49 34.77 -12.76
CA THR A 548 42.32 35.74 -13.84
C THR A 548 43.72 36.13 -14.27
N GLU A 549 44.23 35.54 -15.37
CA GLU A 549 45.30 36.13 -16.11
C GLU A 549 44.79 37.43 -16.70
N GLU A 550 44.81 38.50 -15.89
CA GLU A 550 44.78 39.87 -16.38
C GLU A 550 46.21 40.31 -16.61
N SER A 551 46.45 40.53 -17.88
CA SER A 551 47.42 41.47 -18.47
C SER A 551 48.90 41.25 -18.20
N ALA A 552 49.58 40.73 -19.21
CA ALA A 552 50.86 41.26 -19.63
C ALA A 552 50.84 41.32 -21.16
N VAL A 553 50.49 42.47 -21.72
CA VAL A 553 51.18 43.20 -22.78
C VAL A 553 50.53 44.58 -22.88
#